data_1461d4fe0523d7af7db335f236146181
#
_entry.id   1461d4fe0523d7af7db335f236146181
#
_cell.length_a   1.000
_cell.length_b   1.000
_cell.length_c   1.000
_cell.angle_alpha   90.00
_cell.angle_beta   90.00
_cell.angle_gamma   90.00
#
_symmetry.space_group_name_H-M   'P 1'
#
loop_
_entity.id
_entity.type
_entity.pdbx_description
1 polymer ?
#
loop_
_entity_poly.entity_id
_entity_poly.type
_entity_poly.pdbx_seq_one_letter_code
_entity_poly.pdbx_strand_id
1 'polypeptide(L)'
;MAAARGRRDGAGRAKIRSIHPMSRLFRDVEGGLLCPRGSVVCIGAFDGLHLGHRALVRHTVARARALGLPAVALSFEPLPREFFAAANPPPRLLLPRGRVEGLLGLGVDHLGLLRFDAAFAAMPAEAFVRQVLVGRLGAREVWIGPEFRFGHRRGGDLALLQAMGAELGFSAAQIAPVEAAGGRVSSTRIREALRAGDFATAAALLGRPYTIGGRVVRGRQLGRTLGYPTANLRFPKVPALSGIYATWVHGVGERPWPSVSSFGTRPTVEGVEPLLEAHLFDFAGDLYGRHIEVEFVARLRDEEKFPDLPALIRQMHLDAQQARHILSESERLRATA
;
A
#
# COMPACT_ATOMS: atom_id res chain seq x y z
N MET A 1 21.83 53.83 -15.15
CA MET A 1 20.50 53.16 -15.13
C MET A 1 20.69 51.71 -15.48
N ALA A 2 20.76 50.81 -14.48
CA ALA A 2 20.98 49.41 -14.64
C ALA A 2 19.69 48.65 -14.31
N ALA A 3 19.13 47.94 -15.27
CA ALA A 3 17.90 47.18 -15.14
C ALA A 3 18.22 45.81 -14.50
N ALA A 4 17.67 45.58 -13.31
CA ALA A 4 17.72 44.32 -12.60
C ALA A 4 16.78 43.29 -13.27
N ARG A 5 17.34 42.17 -13.80
CA ARG A 5 16.58 41.02 -14.25
C ARG A 5 16.26 40.14 -13.04
N GLY A 6 14.98 40.11 -12.63
CA GLY A 6 14.47 39.19 -11.65
C GLY A 6 14.46 37.75 -12.19
N ARG A 7 15.15 36.86 -11.49
CA ARG A 7 15.03 35.41 -11.67
C ARG A 7 13.69 34.94 -11.05
N ARG A 8 12.84 34.36 -11.85
CA ARG A 8 11.66 33.61 -11.37
C ARG A 8 12.09 32.18 -11.10
N ASP A 9 12.32 31.86 -9.84
CA ASP A 9 12.42 30.49 -9.38
C ASP A 9 10.99 29.99 -9.08
N GLY A 10 10.46 29.19 -10.00
CA GLY A 10 9.14 28.60 -9.89
C GLY A 10 9.21 27.10 -10.17
N ALA A 11 9.71 26.30 -9.24
CA ALA A 11 9.56 24.87 -9.26
C ALA A 11 8.72 24.45 -8.05
N GLY A 12 7.40 24.31 -8.27
CA GLY A 12 6.47 23.68 -7.34
C GLY A 12 6.79 22.20 -7.16
N ARG A 13 7.74 21.88 -6.28
CA ARG A 13 7.89 20.53 -5.73
C ARG A 13 6.67 20.25 -4.87
N ALA A 14 5.83 19.30 -5.26
CA ALA A 14 4.87 18.68 -4.36
C ALA A 14 5.62 18.28 -3.08
N LYS A 15 5.30 18.93 -1.97
CA LYS A 15 5.88 18.63 -0.66
C LYS A 15 5.50 17.18 -0.30
N ILE A 16 6.40 16.23 -0.58
CA ILE A 16 6.46 14.99 0.17
C ILE A 16 6.58 15.46 1.63
N ARG A 17 5.51 15.23 2.42
CA ARG A 17 5.52 15.55 3.86
C ARG A 17 6.81 14.98 4.42
N SER A 18 7.60 15.81 5.06
CA SER A 18 8.92 15.52 5.59
C SER A 18 8.88 14.19 6.35
N ILE A 19 9.57 13.19 5.80
CA ILE A 19 9.99 12.03 6.57
C ILE A 19 10.80 12.61 7.72
N HIS A 20 10.40 12.33 8.96
CA HIS A 20 11.13 12.79 10.14
C HIS A 20 12.61 12.42 9.94
N PRO A 21 13.57 13.32 10.10
CA PRO A 21 14.98 13.10 9.75
C PRO A 21 15.66 11.96 10.51
N MET A 22 14.95 11.29 11.42
CA MET A 22 15.42 10.20 12.28
C MET A 22 14.70 8.87 12.06
N SER A 23 13.76 8.75 11.08
CA SER A 23 13.05 7.49 10.84
C SER A 23 14.01 6.42 10.31
N ARG A 24 14.14 5.29 11.04
CA ARG A 24 15.01 4.16 10.65
C ARG A 24 14.18 2.99 10.16
N LEU A 25 14.48 2.54 8.94
CA LEU A 25 14.02 1.25 8.43
C LEU A 25 15.05 0.18 8.81
N PHE A 26 14.60 -0.89 9.50
CA PHE A 26 15.43 -2.06 9.79
C PHE A 26 14.73 -3.34 9.31
N ARG A 27 15.53 -4.37 9.01
CA ARG A 27 15.03 -5.62 8.42
C ARG A 27 15.38 -6.87 9.22
N ASP A 28 16.30 -6.71 10.17
CA ASP A 28 16.85 -7.84 10.91
C ASP A 28 16.33 -7.84 12.34
N VAL A 29 16.06 -9.04 12.85
CA VAL A 29 15.77 -9.28 14.27
C VAL A 29 17.05 -9.28 15.10
N GLU A 30 18.19 -9.53 14.46
CA GLU A 30 19.51 -9.55 15.06
C GLU A 30 20.09 -8.13 15.23
N GLY A 31 21.06 -8.01 16.13
CA GLY A 31 21.77 -6.76 16.42
C GLY A 31 21.43 -6.17 17.77
N GLY A 32 22.13 -5.08 18.13
CA GLY A 32 21.99 -4.41 19.42
C GLY A 32 20.64 -3.72 19.65
N LEU A 33 20.36 -3.34 20.87
CA LEU A 33 19.15 -2.64 21.29
C LEU A 33 18.98 -1.32 20.53
N LEU A 34 17.87 -1.21 19.77
CA LEU A 34 17.57 -0.02 18.95
C LEU A 34 17.03 1.15 19.76
N CYS A 35 16.26 0.84 20.79
CA CYS A 35 15.58 1.84 21.62
C CYS A 35 16.01 1.70 23.11
N PRO A 36 17.21 2.18 23.49
CA PRO A 36 17.75 1.96 24.85
C PRO A 36 16.89 2.54 25.97
N ARG A 37 16.13 3.60 25.69
CA ARG A 37 15.18 4.19 26.66
C ARG A 37 13.83 3.51 26.70
N GLY A 38 13.59 2.57 25.79
CA GLY A 38 12.32 1.91 25.56
C GLY A 38 11.61 2.37 24.29
N SER A 39 10.53 1.68 23.92
CA SER A 39 9.69 2.01 22.76
C SER A 39 8.23 1.65 22.97
N VAL A 40 7.35 2.24 22.17
CA VAL A 40 5.95 1.80 22.02
C VAL A 40 5.83 1.13 20.66
N VAL A 41 5.42 -0.13 20.64
CA VAL A 41 5.47 -1.01 19.46
C VAL A 41 4.06 -1.36 18.99
N CYS A 42 3.79 -1.31 17.69
CA CYS A 42 2.66 -1.99 17.10
C CYS A 42 3.11 -3.03 16.06
N ILE A 43 2.31 -4.09 15.93
CA ILE A 43 2.65 -5.23 15.07
C ILE A 43 1.49 -5.54 14.13
N GLY A 44 1.79 -5.72 12.84
CA GLY A 44 0.78 -6.08 11.86
C GLY A 44 1.33 -6.35 10.47
N ALA A 45 0.55 -7.02 9.65
CA ALA A 45 0.85 -7.19 8.23
C ALA A 45 0.75 -5.86 7.44
N PHE A 46 -0.13 -4.97 7.90
CA PHE A 46 -0.41 -3.64 7.35
C PHE A 46 -0.72 -3.64 5.85
N ASP A 47 -1.26 -4.76 5.33
CA ASP A 47 -1.64 -4.85 3.93
C ASP A 47 -2.89 -4.01 3.66
N GLY A 48 -2.77 -3.05 2.72
CA GLY A 48 -3.77 -2.05 2.41
C GLY A 48 -3.72 -0.81 3.30
N LEU A 49 -3.09 -0.86 4.48
CA LEU A 49 -3.04 0.24 5.46
C LEU A 49 -4.42 0.89 5.66
N HIS A 50 -5.43 0.02 5.85
CA HIS A 50 -6.84 0.37 6.03
C HIS A 50 -7.11 1.10 7.35
N LEU A 51 -8.33 1.58 7.57
CA LEU A 51 -8.71 2.37 8.75
C LEU A 51 -8.31 1.70 10.07
N GLY A 52 -8.49 0.38 10.22
CA GLY A 52 -8.06 -0.36 11.41
C GLY A 52 -6.53 -0.34 11.61
N HIS A 53 -5.76 -0.51 10.54
CA HIS A 53 -4.30 -0.38 10.61
C HIS A 53 -3.87 1.04 10.96
N ARG A 54 -4.51 2.05 10.37
CA ARG A 54 -4.22 3.47 10.65
C ARG A 54 -4.56 3.83 12.09
N ALA A 55 -5.66 3.31 12.63
CA ALA A 55 -6.05 3.48 14.02
C ALA A 55 -4.99 2.90 14.98
N LEU A 56 -4.53 1.67 14.73
CA LEU A 56 -3.48 1.03 15.51
C LEU A 56 -2.18 1.84 15.50
N VAL A 57 -1.71 2.23 14.33
CA VAL A 57 -0.45 2.98 14.20
C VAL A 57 -0.57 4.37 14.85
N ARG A 58 -1.67 5.10 14.61
CA ARG A 58 -1.90 6.41 15.23
C ARG A 58 -1.98 6.33 16.75
N HIS A 59 -2.65 5.30 17.28
CA HIS A 59 -2.69 5.06 18.72
C HIS A 59 -1.29 4.84 19.29
N THR A 60 -0.49 3.98 18.64
CA THR A 60 0.91 3.73 19.01
C THR A 60 1.74 4.99 19.01
N VAL A 61 1.62 5.82 17.97
CA VAL A 61 2.33 7.11 17.89
C VAL A 61 1.90 8.06 19.01
N ALA A 62 0.60 8.17 19.28
CA ALA A 62 0.10 9.01 20.37
C ALA A 62 0.61 8.56 21.74
N ARG A 63 0.60 7.24 22.02
CA ARG A 63 1.15 6.67 23.25
C ARG A 63 2.65 6.92 23.39
N ALA A 64 3.39 6.73 22.30
CA ALA A 64 4.84 6.99 22.28
C ALA A 64 5.15 8.46 22.61
N ARG A 65 4.41 9.40 22.02
CA ARG A 65 4.58 10.83 22.31
C ARG A 65 4.27 11.16 23.78
N ALA A 66 3.19 10.58 24.35
CA ALA A 66 2.82 10.78 25.74
C ALA A 66 3.89 10.27 26.72
N LEU A 67 4.63 9.22 26.35
CA LEU A 67 5.70 8.64 27.15
C LEU A 67 7.10 9.18 26.85
N GLY A 68 7.25 10.07 25.88
CA GLY A 68 8.55 10.56 25.42
C GLY A 68 9.44 9.46 24.81
N LEU A 69 8.82 8.41 24.24
CA LEU A 69 9.48 7.25 23.66
C LEU A 69 9.30 7.20 22.13
N PRO A 70 10.16 6.50 21.38
CA PRO A 70 9.95 6.26 19.98
C PRO A 70 8.77 5.31 19.70
N ALA A 71 8.00 5.64 18.64
CA ALA A 71 6.98 4.77 18.08
C ALA A 71 7.60 3.81 17.06
N VAL A 72 7.35 2.51 17.22
CA VAL A 72 7.86 1.46 16.33
C VAL A 72 6.70 0.69 15.70
N ALA A 73 6.68 0.59 14.37
CA ALA A 73 5.80 -0.35 13.67
C ALA A 73 6.62 -1.56 13.21
N LEU A 74 6.12 -2.77 13.49
CA LEU A 74 6.68 -4.03 12.98
C LEU A 74 5.78 -4.59 11.90
N SER A 75 6.35 -4.84 10.73
CA SER A 75 5.72 -5.53 9.61
C SER A 75 6.67 -6.57 9.02
N PHE A 76 6.22 -7.29 7.99
CA PHE A 76 6.93 -8.44 7.45
C PHE A 76 7.02 -8.39 5.93
N GLU A 77 8.12 -8.91 5.35
CA GLU A 77 8.28 -9.05 3.91
C GLU A 77 9.02 -10.38 3.59
N PRO A 78 8.38 -11.33 2.83
CA PRO A 78 6.98 -11.30 2.38
C PRO A 78 5.98 -11.26 3.54
N LEU A 79 4.71 -11.01 3.24
CA LEU A 79 3.66 -11.11 4.26
C LEU A 79 3.49 -12.57 4.73
N PRO A 80 3.18 -12.83 6.02
CA PRO A 80 3.01 -14.19 6.51
C PRO A 80 2.03 -15.03 5.68
N ARG A 81 0.90 -14.44 5.25
CA ARG A 81 -0.07 -15.13 4.40
C ARG A 81 0.48 -15.51 3.03
N GLU A 82 1.40 -14.71 2.47
CA GLU A 82 2.06 -15.03 1.21
C GLU A 82 3.09 -16.16 1.38
N PHE A 83 3.83 -16.14 2.48
CA PHE A 83 4.79 -17.18 2.78
C PHE A 83 4.12 -18.56 2.93
N PHE A 84 3.03 -18.63 3.71
CA PHE A 84 2.33 -19.91 3.93
C PHE A 84 1.46 -20.35 2.74
N ALA A 85 1.02 -19.43 1.88
CA ALA A 85 0.25 -19.72 0.67
C ALA A 85 1.08 -19.49 -0.61
N ALA A 86 2.36 -19.91 -0.63
CA ALA A 86 3.30 -19.60 -1.71
C ALA A 86 2.81 -20.01 -3.11
N ALA A 87 2.06 -21.11 -3.22
CA ALA A 87 1.49 -21.57 -4.49
C ALA A 87 0.37 -20.66 -5.03
N ASN A 88 -0.41 -20.04 -4.14
CA ASN A 88 -1.50 -19.13 -4.50
C ASN A 88 -1.61 -18.01 -3.44
N PRO A 89 -0.68 -17.06 -3.42
CA PRO A 89 -0.66 -16.01 -2.43
C PRO A 89 -1.84 -15.07 -2.61
N PRO A 90 -2.46 -14.58 -1.51
CA PRO A 90 -3.51 -13.59 -1.62
C PRO A 90 -2.98 -12.32 -2.30
N PRO A 91 -3.74 -11.74 -3.26
CA PRO A 91 -3.29 -10.55 -3.95
C PRO A 91 -3.07 -9.39 -2.99
N ARG A 92 -2.03 -8.60 -3.23
CA ARG A 92 -1.68 -7.46 -2.39
C ARG A 92 -2.64 -6.29 -2.56
N LEU A 93 -3.02 -5.69 -1.43
CA LEU A 93 -3.74 -4.42 -1.40
C LEU A 93 -2.78 -3.23 -1.48
N LEU A 94 -1.57 -3.38 -0.96
CA LEU A 94 -0.56 -2.32 -0.96
C LEU A 94 0.82 -2.91 -1.21
N LEU A 95 1.51 -2.37 -2.20
CA LEU A 95 2.87 -2.79 -2.55
C LEU A 95 3.87 -2.43 -1.43
N PRO A 96 5.03 -3.11 -1.34
CA PRO A 96 5.96 -2.93 -0.23
C PRO A 96 6.40 -1.47 -0.05
N ARG A 97 6.68 -0.75 -1.14
CA ARG A 97 7.07 0.66 -1.08
C ARG A 97 5.95 1.54 -0.50
N GLY A 98 4.73 1.43 -1.03
CA GLY A 98 3.59 2.20 -0.53
C GLY A 98 3.26 1.89 0.94
N ARG A 99 3.51 0.65 1.38
CA ARG A 99 3.36 0.27 2.79
C ARG A 99 4.40 0.96 3.68
N VAL A 100 5.65 1.00 3.26
CA VAL A 100 6.72 1.71 3.97
C VAL A 100 6.41 3.20 4.03
N GLU A 101 6.13 3.83 2.89
CA GLU A 101 5.82 5.27 2.80
C GLU A 101 4.57 5.62 3.63
N GLY A 102 3.53 4.79 3.56
CA GLY A 102 2.29 4.99 4.32
C GLY A 102 2.47 4.85 5.83
N LEU A 103 3.26 3.89 6.30
CA LEU A 103 3.55 3.72 7.74
C LEU A 103 4.41 4.87 8.27
N LEU A 104 5.47 5.25 7.56
CA LEU A 104 6.30 6.39 7.92
C LEU A 104 5.49 7.71 7.90
N GLY A 105 4.59 7.87 6.93
CA GLY A 105 3.68 9.01 6.84
C GLY A 105 2.67 9.12 7.99
N LEU A 106 2.45 8.05 8.76
CA LEU A 106 1.65 8.06 9.99
C LEU A 106 2.44 8.51 11.22
N GLY A 107 3.75 8.76 11.10
CA GLY A 107 4.56 9.37 12.14
C GLY A 107 5.29 8.37 13.05
N VAL A 108 5.48 7.12 12.62
CA VAL A 108 6.35 6.18 13.34
C VAL A 108 7.81 6.63 13.23
N ASP A 109 8.59 6.45 14.29
CA ASP A 109 10.01 6.81 14.32
C ASP A 109 10.88 5.68 13.75
N HIS A 110 10.48 4.44 13.95
CA HIS A 110 11.17 3.27 13.41
C HIS A 110 10.19 2.30 12.76
N LEU A 111 10.58 1.74 11.62
CA LEU A 111 9.82 0.72 10.90
C LEU A 111 10.66 -0.55 10.76
N GLY A 112 10.23 -1.62 11.40
CA GLY A 112 10.73 -2.97 11.15
C GLY A 112 9.98 -3.60 9.99
N LEU A 113 10.69 -3.88 8.90
CA LEU A 113 10.18 -4.70 7.81
C LEU A 113 10.93 -6.03 7.83
N LEU A 114 10.55 -6.88 8.79
CA LEU A 114 11.26 -8.10 9.11
C LEU A 114 11.13 -9.11 7.98
N ARG A 115 12.24 -9.79 7.67
CA ARG A 115 12.24 -10.88 6.71
C ARG A 115 11.44 -12.06 7.27
N PHE A 116 10.36 -12.44 6.55
CA PHE A 116 9.54 -13.58 6.93
C PHE A 116 9.95 -14.81 6.12
N ASP A 117 10.84 -15.60 6.67
CA ASP A 117 11.37 -16.83 6.07
C ASP A 117 11.07 -18.05 6.97
N ALA A 118 11.58 -19.22 6.59
CA ALA A 118 11.35 -20.45 7.32
C ALA A 118 11.88 -20.40 8.77
N ALA A 119 13.03 -19.76 8.97
CA ALA A 119 13.63 -19.63 10.31
C ALA A 119 12.75 -18.73 11.19
N PHE A 120 12.30 -17.58 10.68
CA PHE A 120 11.41 -16.69 11.40
C PHE A 120 10.03 -17.30 11.64
N ALA A 121 9.47 -18.04 10.67
CA ALA A 121 8.21 -18.76 10.81
C ALA A 121 8.25 -19.89 11.86
N ALA A 122 9.42 -20.46 12.10
CA ALA A 122 9.65 -21.49 13.14
C ALA A 122 9.92 -20.92 14.51
N MET A 123 10.10 -19.60 14.65
CA MET A 123 10.42 -18.95 15.93
C MET A 123 9.24 -19.08 16.93
N PRO A 124 9.46 -19.66 18.12
CA PRO A 124 8.44 -19.70 19.19
C PRO A 124 7.94 -18.29 19.56
N ALA A 125 6.70 -18.20 20.02
CA ALA A 125 6.12 -16.91 20.40
C ALA A 125 6.90 -16.22 21.51
N GLU A 126 7.35 -16.98 22.51
CA GLU A 126 8.15 -16.50 23.64
C GLU A 126 9.51 -15.98 23.18
N ALA A 127 10.14 -16.67 22.22
CA ALA A 127 11.42 -16.23 21.65
C ALA A 127 11.26 -14.90 20.90
N PHE A 128 10.18 -14.74 20.13
CA PHE A 128 9.86 -13.47 19.48
C PHE A 128 9.71 -12.33 20.50
N VAL A 129 8.99 -12.56 21.59
CA VAL A 129 8.84 -11.55 22.66
C VAL A 129 10.19 -11.18 23.26
N ARG A 130 10.99 -12.18 23.71
CA ARG A 130 12.27 -11.93 24.36
C ARG A 130 13.30 -11.31 23.44
N GLN A 131 13.45 -11.82 22.23
CA GLN A 131 14.53 -11.40 21.32
C GLN A 131 14.15 -10.12 20.56
N VAL A 132 12.92 -10.03 20.03
CA VAL A 132 12.52 -8.93 19.16
C VAL A 132 11.92 -7.78 19.97
N LEU A 133 10.86 -8.04 20.77
CA LEU A 133 10.16 -6.95 21.44
C LEU A 133 11.00 -6.35 22.58
N VAL A 134 11.59 -7.19 23.40
CA VAL A 134 12.39 -6.73 24.54
C VAL A 134 13.85 -6.50 24.12
N GLY A 135 14.51 -7.53 23.61
CA GLY A 135 15.94 -7.48 23.33
C GLY A 135 16.34 -6.49 22.24
N ARG A 136 15.58 -6.43 21.16
CA ARG A 136 15.87 -5.55 20.01
C ARG A 136 15.24 -4.17 20.14
N LEU A 137 13.98 -4.08 20.60
CA LEU A 137 13.20 -2.84 20.59
C LEU A 137 13.05 -2.19 21.97
N GLY A 138 13.37 -2.88 23.05
CA GLY A 138 13.16 -2.36 24.41
C GLY A 138 11.69 -1.99 24.67
N ALA A 139 10.75 -2.82 24.20
CA ALA A 139 9.34 -2.50 24.28
C ALA A 139 8.89 -2.17 25.70
N ARG A 140 8.18 -1.07 25.88
CA ARG A 140 7.48 -0.66 27.11
C ARG A 140 5.97 -0.83 26.97
N GLU A 141 5.45 -0.62 25.78
CA GLU A 141 4.07 -0.94 25.43
C GLU A 141 4.04 -1.66 24.08
N VAL A 142 3.19 -2.67 23.97
CA VAL A 142 2.92 -3.41 22.74
C VAL A 142 1.44 -3.32 22.41
N TRP A 143 1.12 -2.77 21.24
CA TRP A 143 -0.24 -2.61 20.76
C TRP A 143 -0.50 -3.49 19.55
N ILE A 144 -1.62 -4.23 19.55
CA ILE A 144 -2.00 -5.15 18.49
C ILE A 144 -3.43 -4.89 18.02
N GLY A 145 -3.73 -5.36 16.82
CA GLY A 145 -5.11 -5.40 16.32
C GLY A 145 -5.90 -6.57 16.91
N PRO A 146 -7.24 -6.56 16.78
CA PRO A 146 -8.09 -7.69 17.17
C PRO A 146 -7.66 -8.98 16.45
N GLU A 147 -7.75 -10.13 17.15
CA GLU A 147 -7.43 -11.48 16.66
C GLU A 147 -5.99 -11.64 16.18
N PHE A 148 -5.09 -10.77 16.59
CA PHE A 148 -3.67 -10.90 16.26
C PHE A 148 -3.09 -12.17 16.86
N ARG A 149 -2.36 -12.93 16.04
CA ARG A 149 -1.63 -14.14 16.44
C ARG A 149 -0.21 -14.09 15.88
N PHE A 150 0.76 -14.60 16.63
CA PHE A 150 2.16 -14.58 16.25
C PHE A 150 2.91 -15.83 16.72
N GLY A 151 4.18 -15.94 16.32
CA GLY A 151 5.04 -17.07 16.63
C GLY A 151 4.68 -18.35 15.86
N HIS A 152 5.49 -19.37 16.08
CA HIS A 152 5.31 -20.68 15.42
C HIS A 152 3.89 -21.21 15.62
N ARG A 153 3.27 -21.68 14.54
CA ARG A 153 1.87 -22.21 14.52
C ARG A 153 0.84 -21.27 15.16
N ARG A 154 1.10 -19.95 15.15
CA ARG A 154 0.20 -18.94 15.75
C ARG A 154 0.00 -19.13 17.27
N GLY A 155 1.00 -19.68 17.96
CA GLY A 155 0.92 -20.01 19.39
C GLY A 155 0.81 -18.81 20.31
N GLY A 156 1.25 -17.61 19.89
CA GLY A 156 1.17 -16.38 20.67
C GLY A 156 -0.10 -15.57 20.39
N ASP A 157 -0.61 -14.93 21.44
CA ASP A 157 -1.78 -14.05 21.43
C ASP A 157 -1.63 -12.91 22.45
N LEU A 158 -2.71 -12.16 22.69
CA LEU A 158 -2.72 -11.08 23.68
C LEU A 158 -2.44 -11.59 25.10
N ALA A 159 -2.99 -12.73 25.49
CA ALA A 159 -2.82 -13.29 26.84
C ALA A 159 -1.35 -13.64 27.10
N LEU A 160 -0.67 -14.26 26.13
CA LEU A 160 0.76 -14.53 26.22
C LEU A 160 1.58 -13.24 26.30
N LEU A 161 1.26 -12.22 25.48
CA LEU A 161 1.93 -10.92 25.54
C LEU A 161 1.78 -10.27 26.92
N GLN A 162 0.60 -10.33 27.51
CA GLN A 162 0.33 -9.76 28.83
C GLN A 162 1.06 -10.53 29.96
N ALA A 163 1.04 -11.85 29.91
CA ALA A 163 1.75 -12.68 30.89
C ALA A 163 3.26 -12.42 30.84
N MET A 164 3.85 -12.45 29.65
CA MET A 164 5.28 -12.15 29.47
C MET A 164 5.62 -10.69 29.76
N GLY A 165 4.68 -9.77 29.47
CA GLY A 165 4.83 -8.36 29.79
C GLY A 165 4.97 -8.09 31.28
N ALA A 166 4.16 -8.76 32.10
CA ALA A 166 4.26 -8.70 33.55
C ALA A 166 5.63 -9.20 34.09
N GLU A 167 6.20 -10.24 33.42
CA GLU A 167 7.53 -10.77 33.75
C GLU A 167 8.67 -9.86 33.27
N LEU A 168 8.56 -9.33 32.04
CA LEU A 168 9.65 -8.67 31.34
C LEU A 168 9.59 -7.12 31.37
N GLY A 169 8.59 -6.56 32.06
CA GLY A 169 8.49 -5.11 32.31
C GLY A 169 7.92 -4.29 31.16
N PHE A 170 6.97 -4.85 30.38
CA PHE A 170 6.18 -4.11 29.39
C PHE A 170 4.67 -4.39 29.54
N SER A 171 3.83 -3.49 29.03
CA SER A 171 2.39 -3.72 28.94
C SER A 171 1.97 -4.13 27.53
N ALA A 172 0.90 -4.92 27.41
CA ALA A 172 0.34 -5.29 26.13
C ALA A 172 -1.18 -5.10 26.09
N ALA A 173 -1.69 -4.51 25.01
CA ALA A 173 -3.12 -4.32 24.80
C ALA A 173 -3.49 -4.39 23.33
N GLN A 174 -4.78 -4.54 23.06
CA GLN A 174 -5.32 -4.44 21.70
C GLN A 174 -6.18 -3.19 21.55
N ILE A 175 -6.22 -2.62 20.34
CA ILE A 175 -7.18 -1.57 20.02
C ILE A 175 -8.57 -2.16 19.79
N ALA A 176 -9.61 -1.35 20.01
CA ALA A 176 -10.95 -1.73 19.63
C ALA A 176 -11.06 -1.97 18.11
N PRO A 177 -11.91 -2.89 17.66
CA PRO A 177 -12.22 -3.05 16.24
C PRO A 177 -12.71 -1.74 15.64
N VAL A 178 -12.23 -1.41 14.43
CA VAL A 178 -12.73 -0.27 13.66
C VAL A 178 -13.80 -0.77 12.70
N GLU A 179 -14.92 -0.09 12.66
CA GLU A 179 -16.03 -0.40 11.76
C GLU A 179 -16.19 0.69 10.69
N ALA A 180 -16.52 0.27 9.49
CA ALA A 180 -16.89 1.13 8.37
C ALA A 180 -17.67 0.30 7.32
N ALA A 181 -18.49 0.96 6.51
CA ALA A 181 -19.30 0.32 5.47
C ALA A 181 -20.06 -0.91 6.01
N GLY A 182 -20.76 -0.74 7.13
CA GLY A 182 -21.63 -1.74 7.71
C GLY A 182 -20.95 -2.95 8.36
N GLY A 183 -19.70 -2.81 8.85
CA GLY A 183 -19.06 -3.88 9.60
C GLY A 183 -17.57 -3.66 9.82
N ARG A 184 -16.93 -4.64 10.46
CA ARG A 184 -15.52 -4.57 10.81
C ARG A 184 -14.62 -4.38 9.59
N VAL A 185 -13.68 -3.44 9.67
CA VAL A 185 -12.67 -3.18 8.64
C VAL A 185 -11.63 -4.30 8.60
N SER A 186 -11.43 -4.91 7.42
CA SER A 186 -10.40 -5.93 7.23
C SER A 186 -9.88 -5.95 5.79
N SER A 187 -8.64 -6.45 5.61
CA SER A 187 -8.06 -6.65 4.27
C SER A 187 -8.85 -7.64 3.42
N THR A 188 -9.57 -8.59 4.03
CA THR A 188 -10.42 -9.57 3.32
C THR A 188 -11.60 -8.85 2.68
N ARG A 189 -12.35 -8.06 3.43
CA ARG A 189 -13.48 -7.28 2.89
C ARG A 189 -13.06 -6.32 1.79
N ILE A 190 -11.88 -5.70 1.93
CA ILE A 190 -11.37 -4.82 0.87
C ILE A 190 -11.08 -5.59 -0.41
N ARG A 191 -10.48 -6.80 -0.33
CA ARG A 191 -10.26 -7.64 -1.52
C ARG A 191 -11.58 -8.09 -2.16
N GLU A 192 -12.59 -8.40 -1.36
CA GLU A 192 -13.93 -8.75 -1.83
C GLU A 192 -14.58 -7.57 -2.57
N ALA A 193 -14.55 -6.37 -2.00
CA ALA A 193 -15.06 -5.16 -2.62
C ALA A 193 -14.33 -4.85 -3.96
N LEU A 194 -13.01 -4.92 -3.97
CA LEU A 194 -12.22 -4.69 -5.19
C LEU A 194 -12.52 -5.73 -6.28
N ARG A 195 -12.67 -7.01 -5.91
CA ARG A 195 -13.03 -8.07 -6.85
C ARG A 195 -14.43 -7.87 -7.43
N ALA A 196 -15.35 -7.36 -6.63
CA ALA A 196 -16.70 -6.99 -7.07
C ALA A 196 -16.76 -5.69 -7.88
N GLY A 197 -15.65 -4.92 -7.97
CA GLY A 197 -15.64 -3.60 -8.59
C GLY A 197 -16.27 -2.51 -7.71
N ASP A 198 -16.53 -2.78 -6.44
CA ASP A 198 -17.08 -1.82 -5.47
C ASP A 198 -15.96 -0.96 -4.86
N PHE A 199 -15.53 0.03 -5.62
CA PHE A 199 -14.48 0.97 -5.20
C PHE A 199 -14.97 1.93 -4.11
N ALA A 200 -16.28 2.16 -3.99
CA ALA A 200 -16.86 3.00 -2.94
C ALA A 200 -16.68 2.33 -1.57
N THR A 201 -17.08 1.07 -1.43
CA THR A 201 -16.85 0.29 -0.21
C THR A 201 -15.37 0.11 0.07
N ALA A 202 -14.54 -0.19 -0.95
CA ALA A 202 -13.10 -0.29 -0.78
C ALA A 202 -12.50 1.01 -0.23
N ALA A 203 -12.89 2.16 -0.76
CA ALA A 203 -12.45 3.48 -0.31
C ALA A 203 -12.91 3.78 1.13
N ALA A 204 -14.16 3.47 1.47
CA ALA A 204 -14.69 3.62 2.83
C ALA A 204 -13.90 2.79 3.86
N LEU A 205 -13.53 1.55 3.53
CA LEU A 205 -12.72 0.68 4.39
C LEU A 205 -11.26 1.11 4.49
N LEU A 206 -10.70 1.64 3.41
CA LEU A 206 -9.32 2.15 3.35
C LEU A 206 -9.17 3.55 3.99
N GLY A 207 -10.26 4.35 4.01
CA GLY A 207 -10.24 5.77 4.36
C GLY A 207 -9.54 6.63 3.30
N ARG A 208 -9.46 6.15 2.06
CA ARG A 208 -8.94 6.81 0.86
C ARG A 208 -9.31 6.02 -0.40
N PRO A 209 -9.30 6.63 -1.58
CA PRO A 209 -9.41 5.89 -2.83
C PRO A 209 -8.37 4.76 -2.93
N TYR A 210 -8.72 3.70 -3.64
CA TYR A 210 -7.75 2.62 -3.90
C TYR A 210 -6.81 3.04 -5.02
N THR A 211 -5.51 3.03 -4.74
CA THR A 211 -4.46 3.42 -5.68
C THR A 211 -3.38 2.34 -5.80
N ILE A 212 -2.80 2.23 -6.99
CA ILE A 212 -1.59 1.44 -7.24
C ILE A 212 -0.53 2.39 -7.81
N GLY A 213 0.60 2.49 -7.11
CA GLY A 213 1.72 3.34 -7.53
C GLY A 213 2.90 2.55 -8.07
N GLY A 214 3.61 3.12 -9.02
CA GLY A 214 4.80 2.51 -9.60
C GLY A 214 5.62 3.47 -10.46
N ARG A 215 6.82 3.02 -10.84
CA ARG A 215 7.65 3.72 -11.81
C ARG A 215 7.22 3.35 -13.23
N VAL A 216 7.03 4.33 -14.08
CA VAL A 216 6.72 4.11 -15.51
C VAL A 216 7.94 3.51 -16.20
N VAL A 217 7.75 2.36 -16.83
CA VAL A 217 8.76 1.63 -17.59
C VAL A 217 8.41 1.55 -19.07
N ARG A 218 9.40 1.26 -19.89
CA ARG A 218 9.17 1.02 -21.33
C ARG A 218 8.45 -0.32 -21.52
N GLY A 219 7.30 -0.30 -22.22
CA GLY A 219 6.56 -1.47 -22.66
C GLY A 219 6.89 -1.83 -24.13
N ARG A 220 6.06 -2.69 -24.72
CA ARG A 220 6.16 -3.06 -26.15
C ARG A 220 5.75 -1.94 -27.12
N GLN A 221 5.18 -0.84 -26.61
CA GLN A 221 4.73 0.34 -27.35
C GLN A 221 3.64 0.06 -28.42
N LEU A 222 2.97 -1.09 -28.36
CA LEU A 222 1.89 -1.43 -29.30
C LEU A 222 0.73 -0.42 -29.23
N GLY A 223 0.38 0.04 -28.04
CA GLY A 223 -0.66 1.05 -27.87
C GLY A 223 -0.37 2.34 -28.65
N ARG A 224 0.90 2.75 -28.77
CA ARG A 224 1.28 3.94 -29.55
C ARG A 224 0.94 3.81 -31.02
N THR A 225 1.15 2.63 -31.63
CA THR A 225 0.82 2.36 -33.04
C THR A 225 -0.68 2.31 -33.28
N LEU A 226 -1.47 2.06 -32.21
CA LEU A 226 -2.92 1.99 -32.25
C LEU A 226 -3.61 3.31 -31.86
N GLY A 227 -2.85 4.39 -31.62
CA GLY A 227 -3.39 5.67 -31.13
C GLY A 227 -3.64 5.74 -29.62
N TYR A 228 -3.25 4.71 -28.87
CA TYR A 228 -3.42 4.60 -27.42
C TYR A 228 -2.08 4.43 -26.69
N PRO A 229 -1.22 5.45 -26.65
CA PRO A 229 0.04 5.36 -25.89
C PRO A 229 -0.27 5.15 -24.41
N THR A 230 0.42 4.18 -23.78
CA THR A 230 0.21 3.81 -22.37
C THR A 230 1.45 4.02 -21.52
N ALA A 231 1.24 4.48 -20.29
CA ALA A 231 2.22 4.40 -19.21
C ALA A 231 2.16 2.99 -18.60
N ASN A 232 3.29 2.28 -18.62
CA ASN A 232 3.38 0.89 -18.18
C ASN A 232 4.01 0.82 -16.80
N LEU A 233 3.34 0.14 -15.84
CA LEU A 233 3.85 -0.13 -14.50
C LEU A 233 3.93 -1.63 -14.29
N ARG A 234 5.10 -2.12 -13.87
CA ARG A 234 5.36 -3.53 -13.57
C ARG A 234 5.48 -3.75 -12.08
N PHE A 235 5.04 -4.90 -11.61
CA PHE A 235 4.99 -5.21 -10.20
C PHE A 235 5.57 -6.60 -9.89
N PRO A 236 6.32 -6.74 -8.77
CA PRO A 236 6.84 -8.04 -8.35
C PRO A 236 5.78 -8.92 -7.69
N LYS A 237 4.58 -8.39 -7.44
CA LYS A 237 3.46 -9.10 -6.77
C LYS A 237 2.16 -8.76 -7.47
N VAL A 238 1.25 -9.74 -7.53
CA VAL A 238 -0.07 -9.58 -8.13
C VAL A 238 -0.95 -8.70 -7.23
N PRO A 239 -1.43 -7.54 -7.70
CA PRO A 239 -2.43 -6.74 -7.02
C PRO A 239 -3.83 -7.39 -7.03
N ALA A 240 -4.73 -6.81 -6.25
CA ALA A 240 -6.08 -7.37 -6.03
C ALA A 240 -7.08 -7.04 -7.14
N LEU A 241 -6.62 -6.72 -8.34
CA LEU A 241 -7.43 -6.31 -9.50
C LEU A 241 -7.03 -7.03 -10.77
N SER A 242 -7.98 -7.21 -11.70
CA SER A 242 -7.74 -7.54 -13.10
C SER A 242 -8.92 -7.02 -13.94
N GLY A 243 -8.66 -6.57 -15.16
CA GLY A 243 -9.68 -6.01 -16.06
C GLY A 243 -9.37 -4.61 -16.56
N ILE A 244 -10.40 -3.93 -17.08
CA ILE A 244 -10.33 -2.58 -17.66
C ILE A 244 -11.08 -1.61 -16.72
N TYR A 245 -10.50 -0.42 -16.51
CA TYR A 245 -10.97 0.51 -15.49
C TYR A 245 -10.95 1.96 -15.95
N ALA A 246 -11.93 2.75 -15.48
CA ALA A 246 -11.84 4.19 -15.46
C ALA A 246 -10.95 4.61 -14.26
N THR A 247 -9.93 5.43 -14.52
CA THR A 247 -8.89 5.74 -13.54
C THR A 247 -8.47 7.20 -13.58
N TRP A 248 -7.94 7.69 -12.45
CA TRP A 248 -7.20 8.95 -12.37
C TRP A 248 -5.72 8.66 -12.17
N VAL A 249 -4.85 9.36 -12.90
CA VAL A 249 -3.39 9.24 -12.75
C VAL A 249 -2.83 10.46 -12.02
N HIS A 250 -2.26 10.24 -10.84
CA HIS A 250 -1.60 11.26 -10.02
C HIS A 250 -0.10 11.28 -10.31
N GLY A 251 0.55 12.43 -10.01
CA GLY A 251 2.00 12.61 -10.18
C GLY A 251 2.41 12.99 -11.61
N VAL A 252 1.46 13.34 -12.47
CA VAL A 252 1.69 13.82 -13.84
C VAL A 252 1.71 15.34 -13.89
N GLY A 253 0.72 15.98 -13.29
CA GLY A 253 0.55 17.43 -13.18
C GLY A 253 0.07 17.82 -11.79
N GLU A 254 -0.43 19.04 -11.64
CA GLU A 254 -1.00 19.53 -10.37
C GLU A 254 -2.32 18.84 -10.04
N ARG A 255 -3.11 18.47 -11.05
CA ARG A 255 -4.37 17.74 -10.92
C ARG A 255 -4.21 16.31 -11.40
N PRO A 256 -5.03 15.37 -10.88
CA PRO A 256 -5.11 14.02 -11.42
C PRO A 256 -5.50 14.05 -12.91
N TRP A 257 -4.90 13.17 -13.70
CA TRP A 257 -5.14 13.08 -15.12
C TRP A 257 -6.14 11.97 -15.45
N PRO A 258 -7.20 12.22 -16.23
CA PRO A 258 -8.18 11.19 -16.57
C PRO A 258 -7.57 10.15 -17.51
N SER A 259 -7.92 8.88 -17.28
CA SER A 259 -7.34 7.77 -18.02
C SER A 259 -8.25 6.55 -18.07
N VAL A 260 -8.01 5.68 -19.03
CA VAL A 260 -8.47 4.29 -19.03
C VAL A 260 -7.27 3.39 -18.78
N SER A 261 -7.41 2.43 -17.87
CA SER A 261 -6.32 1.54 -17.50
C SER A 261 -6.70 0.07 -17.66
N SER A 262 -5.80 -0.71 -18.20
CA SER A 262 -5.88 -2.17 -18.21
C SER A 262 -4.93 -2.73 -17.16
N PHE A 263 -5.44 -3.62 -16.32
CA PHE A 263 -4.61 -4.35 -15.37
C PHE A 263 -4.75 -5.85 -15.59
N GLY A 264 -3.67 -6.49 -15.96
CA GLY A 264 -3.64 -7.90 -16.27
C GLY A 264 -2.31 -8.56 -15.96
N THR A 265 -2.21 -9.82 -16.36
CA THR A 265 -0.99 -10.60 -16.22
C THR A 265 -0.51 -11.05 -17.58
N ARG A 266 0.77 -10.89 -17.85
CA ARG A 266 1.39 -11.40 -19.09
C ARG A 266 2.20 -12.66 -18.81
N PRO A 267 2.05 -13.70 -19.63
CA PRO A 267 2.97 -14.83 -19.60
C PRO A 267 4.41 -14.34 -19.89
N THR A 268 5.36 -14.82 -19.11
CA THR A 268 6.80 -14.61 -19.32
C THR A 268 7.51 -15.97 -19.31
N VAL A 269 8.79 -15.99 -19.66
CA VAL A 269 9.60 -17.22 -19.62
C VAL A 269 9.72 -17.77 -18.19
N GLU A 270 9.62 -16.90 -17.17
CA GLU A 270 9.77 -17.25 -15.76
C GLU A 270 8.43 -17.29 -14.99
N GLY A 271 7.27 -17.17 -15.69
CA GLY A 271 5.96 -17.19 -15.06
C GLY A 271 5.01 -16.13 -15.56
N VAL A 272 4.38 -15.38 -14.64
CA VAL A 272 3.36 -14.37 -14.94
C VAL A 272 3.80 -13.02 -14.38
N GLU A 273 3.89 -12.00 -15.24
CA GLU A 273 4.22 -10.63 -14.84
C GLU A 273 2.96 -9.76 -14.76
N PRO A 274 2.62 -9.22 -13.58
CA PRO A 274 1.55 -8.24 -13.47
C PRO A 274 1.93 -6.93 -14.16
N LEU A 275 1.03 -6.42 -14.99
CA LEU A 275 1.21 -5.19 -15.74
C LEU A 275 -0.02 -4.30 -15.65
N LEU A 276 0.18 -3.06 -15.26
CA LEU A 276 -0.81 -1.99 -15.34
C LEU A 276 -0.42 -1.06 -16.49
N GLU A 277 -1.31 -0.90 -17.46
CA GLU A 277 -1.16 -0.02 -18.62
C GLU A 277 -2.20 1.09 -18.52
N ALA A 278 -1.77 2.32 -18.28
CA ALA A 278 -2.65 3.47 -18.17
C ALA A 278 -2.52 4.34 -19.43
N HIS A 279 -3.61 4.50 -20.18
CA HIS A 279 -3.73 5.46 -21.28
C HIS A 279 -4.33 6.76 -20.75
N LEU A 280 -3.50 7.79 -20.65
CA LEU A 280 -3.90 9.12 -20.20
C LEU A 280 -4.55 9.86 -21.39
N PHE A 281 -5.77 10.32 -21.21
CA PHE A 281 -6.50 11.01 -22.27
C PHE A 281 -5.87 12.36 -22.60
N ASP A 282 -5.66 12.60 -23.90
CA ASP A 282 -5.16 13.88 -24.41
C ASP A 282 -3.83 14.33 -23.80
N PHE A 283 -3.03 13.37 -23.30
CA PHE A 283 -1.73 13.63 -22.73
C PHE A 283 -0.64 13.61 -23.81
N ALA A 284 0.13 14.69 -23.88
CA ALA A 284 1.32 14.77 -24.68
C ALA A 284 2.54 15.02 -23.78
N GLY A 285 3.45 14.04 -23.70
CA GLY A 285 4.65 14.17 -22.90
C GLY A 285 5.35 12.82 -22.64
N ASP A 286 6.45 12.87 -21.91
CA ASP A 286 7.22 11.70 -21.49
C ASP A 286 7.05 11.45 -19.99
N LEU A 287 6.63 10.23 -19.65
CA LEU A 287 6.46 9.75 -18.27
C LEU A 287 7.49 8.71 -17.86
N TYR A 288 8.39 8.28 -18.77
CA TYR A 288 9.37 7.25 -18.44
C TYR A 288 10.23 7.60 -17.23
N GLY A 289 10.39 6.64 -16.33
CA GLY A 289 11.13 6.82 -15.10
C GLY A 289 10.42 7.61 -13.99
N ARG A 290 9.30 8.29 -14.29
CA ARG A 290 8.49 8.98 -13.28
C ARG A 290 7.75 7.98 -12.41
N HIS A 291 7.53 8.33 -11.16
CA HIS A 291 6.64 7.61 -10.25
C HIS A 291 5.24 8.21 -10.36
N ILE A 292 4.26 7.41 -10.72
CA ILE A 292 2.84 7.80 -10.79
C ILE A 292 2.00 6.89 -9.90
N GLU A 293 0.82 7.37 -9.51
CA GLU A 293 -0.20 6.58 -8.81
C GLU A 293 -1.47 6.56 -9.65
N VAL A 294 -1.99 5.36 -9.89
CA VAL A 294 -3.24 5.13 -10.61
C VAL A 294 -4.34 4.86 -9.58
N GLU A 295 -5.33 5.75 -9.52
CA GLU A 295 -6.52 5.67 -8.69
C GLU A 295 -7.64 5.00 -9.50
N PHE A 296 -8.23 3.94 -8.96
CA PHE A 296 -9.30 3.19 -9.60
C PHE A 296 -10.67 3.75 -9.19
N VAL A 297 -11.47 4.11 -10.18
CA VAL A 297 -12.79 4.74 -9.99
C VAL A 297 -13.92 3.75 -10.25
N ALA A 298 -13.89 3.07 -11.39
CA ALA A 298 -14.90 2.10 -11.78
C ALA A 298 -14.30 1.00 -12.67
N ARG A 299 -14.85 -0.20 -12.54
CA ARG A 299 -14.56 -1.31 -13.45
C ARG A 299 -15.46 -1.18 -14.67
N LEU A 300 -14.86 -1.27 -15.87
CA LEU A 300 -15.59 -1.25 -17.14
C LEU A 300 -15.95 -2.66 -17.59
N ARG A 301 -14.97 -3.58 -17.58
CA ARG A 301 -15.13 -4.98 -17.98
C ARG A 301 -13.94 -5.85 -17.56
N ASP A 302 -14.04 -7.15 -17.79
CA ASP A 302 -12.94 -8.10 -17.72
C ASP A 302 -11.98 -7.97 -18.92
N GLU A 303 -10.78 -8.53 -18.80
CA GLU A 303 -9.93 -8.75 -19.94
C GLU A 303 -10.55 -9.83 -20.87
N GLU A 304 -10.46 -9.61 -22.17
CA GLU A 304 -10.94 -10.55 -23.17
C GLU A 304 -9.97 -10.65 -24.35
N LYS A 305 -10.08 -11.75 -25.10
CA LYS A 305 -9.32 -11.96 -26.33
C LYS A 305 -10.16 -11.53 -27.51
N PHE A 306 -9.55 -10.80 -28.44
CA PHE A 306 -10.22 -10.34 -29.66
C PHE A 306 -9.81 -11.19 -30.84
N PRO A 307 -10.74 -11.44 -31.79
CA PRO A 307 -10.48 -12.24 -32.98
C PRO A 307 -9.47 -11.57 -33.92
N ASP A 308 -9.47 -10.25 -33.97
CA ASP A 308 -8.62 -9.45 -34.84
C ASP A 308 -8.29 -8.07 -34.22
N LEU A 309 -7.34 -7.38 -34.83
CA LEU A 309 -6.91 -6.05 -34.41
C LEU A 309 -8.01 -4.97 -34.53
N PRO A 310 -8.83 -4.93 -35.61
CA PRO A 310 -9.97 -4.01 -35.71
C PRO A 310 -10.97 -4.18 -34.57
N ALA A 311 -11.28 -5.40 -34.13
CA ALA A 311 -12.18 -5.67 -33.02
C ALA A 311 -11.59 -5.13 -31.70
N LEU A 312 -10.30 -5.35 -31.45
CA LEU A 312 -9.59 -4.78 -30.30
C LEU A 312 -9.67 -3.23 -30.31
N ILE A 313 -9.39 -2.58 -31.44
CA ILE A 313 -9.42 -1.12 -31.55
C ILE A 313 -10.83 -0.58 -31.29
N ARG A 314 -11.86 -1.20 -31.85
CA ARG A 314 -13.26 -0.80 -31.57
C ARG A 314 -13.58 -0.86 -30.08
N GLN A 315 -13.16 -1.95 -29.40
CA GLN A 315 -13.41 -2.09 -27.97
C GLN A 315 -12.62 -1.05 -27.16
N MET A 316 -11.37 -0.76 -27.51
CA MET A 316 -10.58 0.29 -26.87
C MET A 316 -11.25 1.67 -26.98
N HIS A 317 -11.89 1.98 -28.12
CA HIS A 317 -12.66 3.22 -28.28
C HIS A 317 -13.88 3.25 -27.35
N LEU A 318 -14.64 2.16 -27.25
CA LEU A 318 -15.80 2.05 -26.34
C LEU A 318 -15.36 2.20 -24.87
N ASP A 319 -14.29 1.51 -24.45
CA ASP A 319 -13.73 1.61 -23.11
C ASP A 319 -13.30 3.05 -22.80
N ALA A 320 -12.63 3.73 -23.73
CA ALA A 320 -12.20 5.11 -23.56
C ALA A 320 -13.38 6.09 -23.44
N GLN A 321 -14.44 5.93 -24.26
CA GLN A 321 -15.65 6.74 -24.18
C GLN A 321 -16.36 6.53 -22.83
N GLN A 322 -16.54 5.29 -22.40
CA GLN A 322 -17.17 4.97 -21.13
C GLN A 322 -16.36 5.52 -19.95
N ALA A 323 -15.02 5.37 -19.97
CA ALA A 323 -14.15 5.92 -18.94
C ALA A 323 -14.27 7.45 -18.84
N ARG A 324 -14.25 8.17 -19.99
CA ARG A 324 -14.41 9.63 -20.01
C ARG A 324 -15.75 10.06 -19.40
N HIS A 325 -16.83 9.36 -19.71
CA HIS A 325 -18.16 9.64 -19.16
C HIS A 325 -18.16 9.49 -17.63
N ILE A 326 -17.72 8.35 -17.10
CA ILE A 326 -17.65 8.06 -15.66
C ILE A 326 -16.77 9.09 -14.92
N LEU A 327 -15.61 9.42 -15.49
CA LEU A 327 -14.68 10.34 -14.86
C LEU A 327 -15.22 11.78 -14.83
N SER A 328 -15.95 12.22 -15.87
CA SER A 328 -16.60 13.53 -15.88
C SER A 328 -17.68 13.66 -14.79
N GLU A 329 -18.45 12.61 -14.54
CA GLU A 329 -19.42 12.56 -13.44
C GLU A 329 -18.72 12.57 -12.07
N SER A 330 -17.66 11.77 -11.91
CA SER A 330 -16.85 11.71 -10.70
C SER A 330 -16.21 13.07 -10.36
N GLU A 331 -15.74 13.80 -11.35
CA GLU A 331 -15.17 15.14 -11.16
C GLU A 331 -16.21 16.16 -10.69
N ARG A 332 -17.42 16.13 -11.25
CA ARG A 332 -18.53 16.98 -10.79
C ARG A 332 -18.88 16.73 -9.33
N LEU A 333 -18.95 15.46 -8.92
CA LEU A 333 -19.23 15.08 -7.53
C LEU A 333 -18.11 15.54 -6.57
N ARG A 334 -16.85 15.48 -6.99
CA ARG A 334 -15.71 15.98 -6.20
C ARG A 334 -15.69 17.50 -6.06
N ALA A 335 -16.20 18.22 -7.05
CA ALA A 335 -16.26 19.68 -7.02
C ALA A 335 -17.39 20.22 -6.12
N THR A 336 -18.38 19.40 -5.78
CA THR A 336 -19.54 19.74 -4.95
C THR A 336 -19.44 19.24 -3.51
N ALA A 337 -18.43 18.45 -3.15
CA ALA A 337 -18.15 17.91 -1.83
C ALA A 337 -17.06 18.72 -1.10
#